data_7a77284a4b9660938d4859db0b8255bf
#
_entry.id   7a77284a4b9660938d4859db0b8255bf
#
_cell.length_a   1.000
_cell.length_b   1.000
_cell.length_c   1.000
_cell.angle_alpha   90.00
_cell.angle_beta   90.00
_cell.angle_gamma   90.00
#
_symmetry.space_group_name_H-M   'P 1'
#
loop_
_entity.id
_entity.type
_entity.pdbx_description
1 polymer ?
#
loop_
_entity_poly.entity_id
_entity_poly.type
_entity_poly.pdbx_seq_one_letter_code
_entity_poly.pdbx_strand_id
1 'polypeptide(L)'
;LRAAKNRYGATDEIGVFAMTDRGLEEVSNPSALFLAERRGNIAGSAVFAGLEGSRPVLLEVQALLSPKGGDGAPRRAVVGWDSGRLAMLLAVLETRCGLKLSGMDVYLNVAGGLRVVEPAADLAVAAALVSAASGVPTSPGAVYFGEVGLSGEVRQVSQADARLKEAAKLGFTQAVLPRRIARGSARSRPPEGMSLLELGHISDLVGPDVEAE
;
A
#
# COMPACT_ATOMS: atom_id res chain seq x y z
N LEU A 1 3.60 -21.07 3.61
CA LEU A 1 4.72 -21.77 4.27
C LEU A 1 6.01 -21.00 4.07
N ARG A 2 6.81 -20.91 5.12
CA ARG A 2 8.14 -20.27 5.09
C ARG A 2 9.20 -21.30 5.53
N ALA A 3 10.31 -21.34 4.81
CA ALA A 3 11.45 -22.18 5.22
C ALA A 3 12.12 -21.56 6.46
N ALA A 4 12.17 -22.30 7.57
CA ALA A 4 12.88 -21.86 8.78
C ALA A 4 14.40 -22.09 8.68
N LYS A 5 14.84 -23.07 7.89
CA LYS A 5 16.23 -23.40 7.64
C LYS A 5 16.35 -24.07 6.27
N ASN A 6 17.30 -23.62 5.45
CA ASN A 6 17.62 -24.25 4.16
C ASN A 6 19.14 -24.39 4.04
N ARG A 7 19.62 -25.61 3.70
CA ARG A 7 21.05 -25.88 3.52
C ARG A 7 21.56 -25.53 2.13
N TYR A 8 20.66 -25.43 1.15
CA TYR A 8 21.01 -25.34 -0.27
C TYR A 8 20.37 -24.17 -1.01
N GLY A 9 19.76 -23.20 -0.28
CA GLY A 9 19.09 -22.05 -0.88
C GLY A 9 18.70 -20.99 0.13
N ALA A 10 18.02 -19.94 -0.34
CA ALA A 10 17.50 -18.87 0.47
C ALA A 10 16.38 -19.37 1.42
N THR A 11 16.27 -18.75 2.60
CA THR A 11 15.22 -19.04 3.59
C THR A 11 14.10 -17.99 3.56
N ASP A 12 14.24 -16.98 2.73
CA ASP A 12 13.32 -15.86 2.54
C ASP A 12 12.28 -16.09 1.45
N GLU A 13 12.30 -17.28 0.82
CA GLU A 13 11.24 -17.70 -0.09
C GLU A 13 10.01 -18.19 0.67
N ILE A 14 8.83 -17.73 0.25
CA ILE A 14 7.54 -18.10 0.82
C ILE A 14 6.69 -18.81 -0.23
N GLY A 15 6.26 -20.03 0.09
CA GLY A 15 5.21 -20.72 -0.61
C GLY A 15 3.83 -20.32 -0.08
N VAL A 16 2.97 -19.78 -0.93
CA VAL A 16 1.57 -19.52 -0.61
C VAL A 16 0.72 -20.71 -1.04
N PHE A 17 -0.10 -21.21 -0.14
CA PHE A 17 -0.97 -22.35 -0.37
C PHE A 17 -2.39 -21.98 0.02
N ALA A 18 -3.36 -22.36 -0.79
CA ALA A 18 -4.76 -22.32 -0.45
C ALA A 18 -5.16 -23.63 0.24
N MET A 19 -6.02 -23.53 1.26
CA MET A 19 -6.66 -24.70 1.84
C MET A 19 -7.94 -25.00 1.06
N THR A 20 -7.97 -26.14 0.39
CA THR A 20 -9.13 -26.62 -0.35
C THR A 20 -9.68 -27.88 0.33
N ASP A 21 -10.83 -28.36 -0.12
CA ASP A 21 -11.39 -29.66 0.28
C ASP A 21 -10.49 -30.87 -0.09
N ARG A 22 -9.51 -30.67 -0.98
CA ARG A 22 -8.47 -31.64 -1.34
C ARG A 22 -7.18 -31.47 -0.54
N GLY A 23 -7.12 -30.48 0.37
CA GLY A 23 -5.94 -30.14 1.17
C GLY A 23 -5.23 -28.86 0.72
N LEU A 24 -3.92 -28.80 0.93
CA LEU A 24 -3.12 -27.64 0.56
C LEU A 24 -2.74 -27.69 -0.92
N GLU A 25 -3.22 -26.71 -1.68
CA GLU A 25 -2.85 -26.51 -3.10
C GLU A 25 -1.97 -25.28 -3.24
N GLU A 26 -0.90 -25.38 -4.05
CA GLU A 26 0.01 -24.28 -4.31
C GLU A 26 -0.68 -23.14 -5.06
N VAL A 27 -0.53 -21.92 -4.54
CA VAL A 27 -0.97 -20.70 -5.21
C VAL A 27 0.19 -20.12 -6.03
N SER A 28 0.18 -20.37 -7.33
CA SER A 28 1.22 -19.91 -8.25
C SER A 28 1.30 -18.38 -8.34
N ASN A 29 0.17 -17.69 -8.23
CA ASN A 29 0.08 -16.22 -8.24
C ASN A 29 -0.72 -15.69 -7.04
N PRO A 30 -0.05 -15.48 -5.88
CA PRO A 30 -0.71 -14.96 -4.69
C PRO A 30 -1.33 -13.58 -4.87
N SER A 31 -0.68 -12.70 -5.64
CA SER A 31 -1.19 -11.35 -5.89
C SER A 31 -2.53 -11.39 -6.63
N ALA A 32 -2.67 -12.27 -7.62
CA ALA A 32 -3.94 -12.43 -8.33
C ALA A 32 -5.05 -12.92 -7.38
N LEU A 33 -4.72 -13.83 -6.45
CA LEU A 33 -5.66 -14.30 -5.44
C LEU A 33 -6.12 -13.16 -4.51
N PHE A 34 -5.17 -12.36 -3.98
CA PHE A 34 -5.46 -11.27 -3.05
C PHE A 34 -6.22 -10.10 -3.69
N LEU A 35 -6.16 -9.98 -5.01
CA LEU A 35 -6.86 -8.96 -5.76
C LEU A 35 -8.12 -9.45 -6.47
N ALA A 36 -8.43 -10.77 -6.38
CA ALA A 36 -9.54 -11.39 -7.11
C ALA A 36 -10.92 -10.78 -6.79
N GLU A 37 -11.11 -10.33 -5.54
CA GLU A 37 -12.37 -9.73 -5.07
C GLU A 37 -12.35 -8.21 -5.11
N ARG A 38 -11.25 -7.60 -5.58
CA ARG A 38 -11.13 -6.14 -5.65
C ARG A 38 -12.19 -5.56 -6.57
N ARG A 39 -13.05 -4.71 -6.01
CA ARG A 39 -13.97 -3.89 -6.79
C ARG A 39 -13.27 -2.59 -7.13
N GLY A 40 -12.94 -2.38 -8.39
CA GLY A 40 -12.44 -1.12 -8.86
C GLY A 40 -13.46 0.01 -8.63
N ASN A 41 -12.98 1.25 -8.57
CA ASN A 41 -13.82 2.44 -8.48
C ASN A 41 -14.58 2.62 -7.15
N ILE A 42 -14.02 2.12 -6.05
CA ILE A 42 -14.52 2.37 -4.68
C ILE A 42 -13.50 3.24 -3.95
N ALA A 43 -13.98 4.34 -3.35
CA ALA A 43 -13.16 5.19 -2.51
C ALA A 43 -12.69 4.44 -1.26
N GLY A 44 -11.46 4.73 -0.82
CA GLY A 44 -10.86 4.10 0.34
C GLY A 44 -10.08 2.82 0.04
N SER A 45 -9.82 2.48 -1.22
CA SER A 45 -9.00 1.33 -1.60
C SER A 45 -7.77 1.75 -2.38
N ALA A 46 -6.62 1.13 -2.10
CA ALA A 46 -5.38 1.28 -2.85
C ALA A 46 -4.62 -0.05 -2.94
N VAL A 47 -3.84 -0.26 -4.01
CA VAL A 47 -3.04 -1.47 -4.15
C VAL A 47 -1.60 -1.21 -3.74
N PHE A 48 -1.15 -1.92 -2.75
CA PHE A 48 0.22 -1.92 -2.27
C PHE A 48 1.07 -2.92 -3.07
N ALA A 49 2.17 -2.46 -3.64
CA ALA A 49 3.18 -3.33 -4.23
C ALA A 49 4.24 -3.65 -3.17
N GLY A 50 4.01 -4.71 -2.40
CA GLY A 50 4.80 -5.15 -1.26
C GLY A 50 5.82 -6.22 -1.57
N LEU A 51 6.55 -6.62 -0.52
CA LEU A 51 7.45 -7.76 -0.50
C LEU A 51 7.11 -8.67 0.67
N GLU A 52 7.06 -9.95 0.43
CA GLU A 52 7.06 -10.97 1.46
C GLU A 52 8.36 -11.77 1.34
N GLY A 53 9.31 -11.48 2.23
CA GLY A 53 10.71 -11.90 2.04
C GLY A 53 11.32 -11.21 0.82
N SER A 54 11.76 -11.98 -0.16
CA SER A 54 12.26 -11.49 -1.46
C SER A 54 11.20 -11.50 -2.57
N ARG A 55 10.02 -12.07 -2.31
CA ARG A 55 8.95 -12.23 -3.31
C ARG A 55 8.04 -10.99 -3.35
N PRO A 56 7.89 -10.34 -4.52
CA PRO A 56 6.89 -9.30 -4.68
C PRO A 56 5.48 -9.86 -4.54
N VAL A 57 4.62 -9.14 -3.80
CA VAL A 57 3.21 -9.48 -3.58
C VAL A 57 2.38 -8.21 -3.64
N LEU A 58 1.30 -8.22 -4.41
CA LEU A 58 0.35 -7.12 -4.44
C LEU A 58 -0.81 -7.39 -3.48
N LEU A 59 -1.11 -6.41 -2.64
CA LEU A 59 -2.15 -6.48 -1.61
C LEU A 59 -3.07 -5.28 -1.71
N GLU A 60 -4.35 -5.48 -1.51
CA GLU A 60 -5.29 -4.38 -1.35
C GLU A 60 -5.27 -3.85 0.08
N VAL A 61 -5.13 -2.54 0.21
CA VAL A 61 -5.30 -1.79 1.44
C VAL A 61 -6.63 -1.07 1.38
N GLN A 62 -7.46 -1.25 2.40
CA GLN A 62 -8.78 -0.67 2.50
C GLN A 62 -8.87 0.23 3.72
N ALA A 63 -9.33 1.46 3.55
CA ALA A 63 -9.58 2.43 4.60
C ALA A 63 -11.05 2.87 4.58
N LEU A 64 -11.65 2.92 5.75
CA LEU A 64 -12.98 3.49 5.95
C LEU A 64 -12.91 4.58 7.00
N LEU A 65 -13.48 5.72 6.68
CA LEU A 65 -13.64 6.84 7.59
C LEU A 65 -15.13 7.02 7.89
N SER A 66 -15.47 7.19 9.15
CA SER A 66 -16.84 7.53 9.55
C SER A 66 -16.82 8.62 10.60
N PRO A 67 -17.84 9.50 10.65
CA PRO A 67 -17.98 10.43 11.74
C PRO A 67 -17.93 9.68 13.08
N LYS A 68 -17.22 10.26 14.05
CA LYS A 68 -17.15 9.68 15.39
C LYS A 68 -18.55 9.56 16.01
N GLY A 69 -18.88 8.37 16.48
CA GLY A 69 -20.13 8.12 17.21
C GLY A 69 -19.97 8.32 18.71
N GLY A 70 -20.70 9.29 19.31
CA GLY A 70 -20.74 9.53 20.76
C GLY A 70 -19.55 10.34 21.31
N ASP A 71 -19.44 10.44 22.66
CA ASP A 71 -18.55 11.37 23.36
C ASP A 71 -17.13 10.82 23.65
N GLY A 72 -16.79 9.62 23.20
CA GLY A 72 -15.48 9.00 23.44
C GLY A 72 -14.36 9.52 22.52
N ALA A 73 -13.16 8.96 22.65
CA ALA A 73 -12.08 9.15 21.67
C ALA A 73 -12.41 8.44 20.35
N PRO A 74 -11.99 8.98 19.19
CA PRO A 74 -12.19 8.31 17.91
C PRO A 74 -11.57 6.91 17.89
N ARG A 75 -12.26 5.97 17.25
CA ARG A 75 -11.78 4.58 17.12
C ARG A 75 -10.68 4.49 16.06
N ARG A 76 -9.70 3.65 16.34
CA ARG A 76 -8.62 3.29 15.42
C ARG A 76 -8.54 1.77 15.35
N ALA A 77 -9.22 1.15 14.37
CA ALA A 77 -9.22 -0.29 14.18
C ALA A 77 -8.32 -0.65 12.99
N VAL A 78 -7.36 -1.54 13.23
CA VAL A 78 -6.36 -1.92 12.22
C VAL A 78 -6.26 -3.43 12.13
N VAL A 79 -6.36 -3.96 10.92
CA VAL A 79 -6.16 -5.36 10.61
C VAL A 79 -5.06 -5.49 9.56
N GLY A 80 -4.07 -6.32 9.83
CA GLY A 80 -2.98 -6.63 8.92
C GLY A 80 -1.87 -5.56 8.82
N TRP A 81 -1.91 -4.50 9.62
CA TRP A 81 -0.89 -3.45 9.66
C TRP A 81 -0.60 -2.98 11.10
N ASP A 82 0.36 -2.06 11.28
CA ASP A 82 0.75 -1.54 12.60
C ASP A 82 -0.10 -0.34 13.00
N SER A 83 -0.71 -0.37 14.20
CA SER A 83 -1.58 0.71 14.68
C SER A 83 -0.80 1.99 15.05
N GLY A 84 0.45 1.84 15.52
CA GLY A 84 1.33 2.98 15.81
C GLY A 84 1.72 3.72 14.53
N ARG A 85 2.01 2.97 13.45
CA ARG A 85 2.25 3.58 12.13
C ARG A 85 1.01 4.28 11.59
N LEU A 86 -0.19 3.71 11.77
CA LEU A 86 -1.42 4.39 11.40
C LEU A 86 -1.55 5.73 12.14
N ALA A 87 -1.35 5.75 13.45
CA ALA A 87 -1.46 6.99 14.23
C ALA A 87 -0.47 8.06 13.75
N MET A 88 0.77 7.67 13.45
CA MET A 88 1.79 8.55 12.88
C MET A 88 1.37 9.10 11.51
N LEU A 89 0.88 8.23 10.63
CA LEU A 89 0.49 8.61 9.26
C LEU A 89 -0.74 9.54 9.27
N LEU A 90 -1.71 9.32 10.15
CA LEU A 90 -2.85 10.21 10.35
C LEU A 90 -2.39 11.60 10.76
N ALA A 91 -1.46 11.71 11.73
CA ALA A 91 -0.91 13.00 12.16
C ALA A 91 -0.16 13.71 11.02
N VAL A 92 0.58 12.99 10.17
CA VAL A 92 1.25 13.56 9.00
C VAL A 92 0.22 14.07 7.98
N LEU A 93 -0.80 13.28 7.66
CA LEU A 93 -1.86 13.68 6.72
C LEU A 93 -2.64 14.89 7.21
N GLU A 94 -2.96 14.96 8.51
CA GLU A 94 -3.60 16.15 9.08
C GLU A 94 -2.71 17.38 9.00
N THR A 95 -1.45 17.25 9.43
CA THR A 95 -0.54 18.39 9.60
C THR A 95 0.02 18.88 8.26
N ARG A 96 0.30 17.99 7.31
CA ARG A 96 1.00 18.30 6.05
C ARG A 96 0.07 18.40 4.85
N CYS A 97 -1.11 17.76 4.93
CA CYS A 97 -2.07 17.72 3.82
C CYS A 97 -3.41 18.40 4.16
N GLY A 98 -3.59 18.89 5.40
CA GLY A 98 -4.80 19.58 5.80
C GLY A 98 -6.05 18.69 5.95
N LEU A 99 -5.91 17.37 5.93
CA LEU A 99 -7.04 16.47 6.08
C LEU A 99 -7.61 16.53 7.49
N LYS A 100 -8.94 16.54 7.63
CA LYS A 100 -9.63 16.59 8.94
C LYS A 100 -9.97 15.15 9.41
N LEU A 101 -9.00 14.43 9.98
CA LEU A 101 -9.14 13.04 10.40
C LEU A 101 -9.30 12.84 11.92
N SER A 102 -8.98 13.84 12.73
CA SER A 102 -9.01 13.77 14.18
C SER A 102 -10.41 13.53 14.77
N GLY A 103 -11.45 13.99 14.08
CA GLY A 103 -12.86 13.76 14.45
C GLY A 103 -13.49 12.50 13.83
N MET A 104 -12.73 11.66 13.16
CA MET A 104 -13.24 10.52 12.42
C MET A 104 -12.83 9.20 13.07
N ASP A 105 -13.72 8.23 13.12
CA ASP A 105 -13.35 6.83 13.34
C ASP A 105 -12.64 6.32 12.08
N VAL A 106 -11.51 5.62 12.27
CA VAL A 106 -10.70 5.08 11.17
C VAL A 106 -10.61 3.57 11.29
N TYR A 107 -10.95 2.90 10.23
CA TYR A 107 -10.81 1.46 10.07
C TYR A 107 -9.88 1.19 8.91
N LEU A 108 -8.84 0.39 9.14
CA LEU A 108 -7.85 -0.01 8.14
C LEU A 108 -7.78 -1.52 8.07
N ASN A 109 -7.83 -2.06 6.88
CA ASN A 109 -7.71 -3.49 6.63
C ASN A 109 -6.76 -3.78 5.46
N VAL A 110 -5.84 -4.71 5.66
CA VAL A 110 -5.07 -5.31 4.56
C VAL A 110 -5.79 -6.59 4.14
N ALA A 111 -6.28 -6.59 2.91
CA ALA A 111 -7.02 -7.75 2.38
C ALA A 111 -6.12 -8.99 2.26
N GLY A 112 -6.75 -10.19 2.37
CA GLY A 112 -6.04 -11.46 2.24
C GLY A 112 -5.42 -12.00 3.54
N GLY A 113 -5.64 -11.34 4.70
CA GLY A 113 -5.22 -11.84 6.01
C GLY A 113 -3.71 -11.82 6.26
N LEU A 114 -2.94 -11.19 5.39
CA LEU A 114 -1.50 -11.00 5.57
C LEU A 114 -1.20 -9.83 6.51
N ARG A 115 -0.11 -9.97 7.27
CA ARG A 115 0.41 -8.87 8.09
C ARG A 115 1.57 -8.20 7.36
N VAL A 116 1.36 -6.96 6.98
CA VAL A 116 2.39 -6.11 6.37
C VAL A 116 3.18 -5.40 7.47
N VAL A 117 4.49 -5.58 7.48
CA VAL A 117 5.41 -4.98 8.46
C VAL A 117 6.39 -4.00 7.83
N GLU A 118 6.44 -3.92 6.50
CA GLU A 118 7.38 -3.05 5.80
C GLU A 118 6.87 -1.60 5.69
N PRO A 119 7.75 -0.60 5.91
CA PRO A 119 7.42 0.82 5.80
C PRO A 119 6.96 1.24 4.39
N ALA A 120 7.31 0.48 3.37
CA ALA A 120 6.89 0.74 1.98
C ALA A 120 5.36 0.80 1.79
N ALA A 121 4.58 0.26 2.74
CA ALA A 121 3.12 0.31 2.71
C ALA A 121 2.53 1.69 3.04
N ASP A 122 3.30 2.59 3.65
CA ASP A 122 2.81 3.89 4.10
C ASP A 122 2.12 4.66 2.98
N LEU A 123 2.71 4.68 1.78
CA LEU A 123 2.15 5.42 0.66
C LEU A 123 0.82 4.83 0.18
N ALA A 124 0.67 3.50 0.21
CA ALA A 124 -0.59 2.84 -0.14
C ALA A 124 -1.67 3.11 0.92
N VAL A 125 -1.29 3.08 2.21
CA VAL A 125 -2.21 3.41 3.31
C VAL A 125 -2.63 4.88 3.23
N ALA A 126 -1.68 5.80 2.96
CA ALA A 126 -2.00 7.21 2.76
C ALA A 126 -2.96 7.41 1.58
N ALA A 127 -2.71 6.74 0.44
CA ALA A 127 -3.59 6.81 -0.73
C ALA A 127 -5.01 6.31 -0.42
N ALA A 128 -5.15 5.21 0.32
CA ALA A 128 -6.44 4.70 0.74
C ALA A 128 -7.16 5.68 1.68
N LEU A 129 -6.44 6.28 2.65
CA LEU A 129 -7.00 7.28 3.58
C LEU A 129 -7.43 8.56 2.86
N VAL A 130 -6.59 9.09 1.96
CA VAL A 130 -6.92 10.27 1.13
C VAL A 130 -8.15 9.99 0.28
N SER A 131 -8.19 8.83 -0.37
CA SER A 131 -9.32 8.38 -1.17
C SER A 131 -10.61 8.27 -0.33
N ALA A 132 -10.53 7.70 0.88
CA ALA A 132 -11.67 7.60 1.79
C ALA A 132 -12.15 8.99 2.25
N ALA A 133 -11.23 9.92 2.52
CA ALA A 133 -11.54 11.28 2.98
C ALA A 133 -12.18 12.15 1.88
N SER A 134 -11.69 12.03 0.65
CA SER A 134 -12.20 12.79 -0.50
C SER A 134 -13.43 12.17 -1.15
N GLY A 135 -13.71 10.89 -0.89
CA GLY A 135 -14.73 10.12 -1.62
C GLY A 135 -14.34 9.80 -3.08
N VAL A 136 -13.10 10.12 -3.50
CA VAL A 136 -12.61 9.88 -4.85
C VAL A 136 -11.81 8.58 -4.89
N PRO A 137 -12.20 7.59 -5.72
CA PRO A 137 -11.44 6.36 -5.87
C PRO A 137 -10.01 6.59 -6.36
N THR A 138 -9.08 5.76 -5.91
CA THR A 138 -7.74 5.69 -6.51
C THR A 138 -7.83 5.16 -7.95
N SER A 139 -6.85 5.49 -8.79
CA SER A 139 -6.78 4.94 -10.14
C SER A 139 -6.79 3.40 -10.11
N PRO A 140 -7.71 2.72 -10.80
CA PRO A 140 -7.82 1.26 -10.77
C PRO A 140 -6.58 0.54 -11.32
N GLY A 141 -5.82 1.21 -12.18
CA GLY A 141 -4.56 0.69 -12.75
C GLY A 141 -3.31 1.09 -11.97
N ALA A 142 -3.44 1.70 -10.79
CA ALA A 142 -2.30 2.19 -10.01
C ALA A 142 -1.90 1.24 -8.88
N VAL A 143 -0.59 1.11 -8.66
CA VAL A 143 -0.01 0.54 -7.44
C VAL A 143 0.78 1.61 -6.69
N TYR A 144 0.91 1.45 -5.39
CA TYR A 144 1.54 2.41 -4.49
C TYR A 144 2.61 1.72 -3.65
N PHE A 145 3.77 2.34 -3.48
CA PHE A 145 4.77 1.94 -2.51
C PHE A 145 5.74 3.07 -2.19
N GLY A 146 6.10 3.23 -0.93
CA GLY A 146 7.01 4.25 -0.43
C GLY A 146 6.86 4.44 1.07
N GLU A 147 7.93 4.79 1.77
CA GLU A 147 7.90 5.14 3.18
C GLU A 147 7.58 6.63 3.33
N VAL A 148 6.74 6.98 4.31
CA VAL A 148 6.40 8.37 4.63
C VAL A 148 7.08 8.79 5.92
N GLY A 149 7.87 9.85 5.88
CA GLY A 149 8.49 10.44 7.07
C GLY A 149 7.58 11.47 7.76
N LEU A 150 7.95 11.85 8.98
CA LEU A 150 7.18 12.81 9.80
C LEU A 150 7.11 14.23 9.22
N SER A 151 8.09 14.60 8.39
CA SER A 151 8.04 15.88 7.66
C SER A 151 7.15 15.82 6.42
N GLY A 152 6.60 14.65 6.07
CA GLY A 152 5.79 14.43 4.87
C GLY A 152 6.61 14.00 3.65
N GLU A 153 7.92 13.85 3.77
CA GLU A 153 8.76 13.35 2.67
C GLU A 153 8.43 11.90 2.32
N VAL A 154 8.45 11.58 1.02
CA VAL A 154 8.26 10.22 0.52
C VAL A 154 9.64 9.62 0.21
N ARG A 155 10.02 8.59 0.97
CA ARG A 155 11.35 7.98 0.96
C ARG A 155 11.41 6.73 0.10
N GLN A 156 12.55 6.53 -0.54
CA GLN A 156 12.84 5.35 -1.33
C GLN A 156 12.84 4.08 -0.48
N VAL A 157 12.39 3.00 -1.10
CA VAL A 157 12.33 1.67 -0.51
C VAL A 157 13.09 0.67 -1.37
N SER A 158 13.44 -0.47 -0.79
CA SER A 158 14.19 -1.51 -1.48
C SER A 158 13.39 -2.17 -2.61
N GLN A 159 14.11 -2.72 -3.58
CA GLN A 159 13.57 -3.58 -4.64
C GLN A 159 12.45 -2.96 -5.48
N ALA A 160 12.51 -1.66 -5.76
CA ALA A 160 11.50 -0.97 -6.57
C ALA A 160 11.25 -1.66 -7.93
N ASP A 161 12.32 -2.10 -8.61
CA ASP A 161 12.20 -2.77 -9.91
C ASP A 161 11.43 -4.11 -9.83
N ALA A 162 11.61 -4.86 -8.76
CA ALA A 162 10.88 -6.12 -8.56
C ALA A 162 9.38 -5.87 -8.34
N ARG A 163 9.03 -4.83 -7.55
CA ARG A 163 7.65 -4.39 -7.31
C ARG A 163 6.98 -3.94 -8.62
N LEU A 164 7.67 -3.13 -9.42
CA LEU A 164 7.18 -2.65 -10.72
C LEU A 164 6.95 -3.78 -11.71
N LYS A 165 7.89 -4.74 -11.79
CA LYS A 165 7.76 -5.90 -12.68
C LYS A 165 6.56 -6.78 -12.30
N GLU A 166 6.33 -7.02 -11.02
CA GLU A 166 5.15 -7.79 -10.57
C GLU A 166 3.86 -7.05 -10.86
N ALA A 167 3.81 -5.74 -10.61
CA ALA A 167 2.66 -4.91 -10.94
C ALA A 167 2.33 -4.94 -12.44
N ALA A 168 3.34 -4.77 -13.29
CA ALA A 168 3.16 -4.83 -14.76
C ALA A 168 2.67 -6.20 -15.21
N LYS A 169 3.21 -7.28 -14.66
CA LYS A 169 2.80 -8.66 -14.95
C LYS A 169 1.32 -8.91 -14.64
N LEU A 170 0.77 -8.20 -13.65
CA LEU A 170 -0.64 -8.27 -13.26
C LEU A 170 -1.54 -7.23 -13.96
N GLY A 171 -1.00 -6.51 -14.95
CA GLY A 171 -1.75 -5.58 -15.78
C GLY A 171 -1.89 -4.17 -15.20
N PHE A 172 -1.18 -3.82 -14.13
CA PHE A 172 -1.15 -2.44 -13.65
C PHE A 172 -0.33 -1.57 -14.60
N THR A 173 -0.87 -0.38 -14.88
CA THR A 173 -0.33 0.55 -15.88
C THR A 173 0.26 1.82 -15.27
N GLN A 174 0.14 1.97 -13.95
CA GLN A 174 0.67 3.12 -13.21
C GLN A 174 1.31 2.67 -11.89
N ALA A 175 2.40 3.30 -11.52
CA ALA A 175 2.96 3.18 -10.17
C ALA A 175 3.18 4.56 -9.56
N VAL A 176 2.71 4.73 -8.33
CA VAL A 176 2.93 5.90 -7.48
C VAL A 176 4.01 5.54 -6.47
N LEU A 177 5.14 6.22 -6.53
CA LEU A 177 6.35 5.84 -5.82
C LEU A 177 7.20 7.05 -5.44
N PRO A 178 8.19 6.89 -4.53
CA PRO A 178 9.09 7.98 -4.16
C PRO A 178 9.88 8.51 -5.36
N ARG A 179 10.11 9.82 -5.39
CA ARG A 179 10.99 10.44 -6.38
C ARG A 179 12.34 9.75 -6.39
N ARG A 180 12.74 9.26 -7.55
CA ARG A 180 14.00 8.55 -7.71
C ARG A 180 15.15 9.52 -7.80
N ILE A 181 16.10 9.42 -6.86
CA ILE A 181 17.32 10.19 -6.87
C ILE A 181 18.33 9.44 -7.75
N ALA A 182 18.81 10.09 -8.80
CA ALA A 182 19.86 9.54 -9.66
C ALA A 182 21.18 9.47 -8.86
N ARG A 183 21.47 8.31 -8.28
CA ARG A 183 22.81 7.98 -7.74
C ARG A 183 23.49 7.04 -8.72
N GLY A 184 24.28 7.59 -9.65
CA GLY A 184 25.39 6.90 -10.34
C GLY A 184 25.12 5.69 -11.23
N SER A 185 23.94 5.09 -11.25
CA SER A 185 23.57 3.99 -12.14
C SER A 185 22.38 4.37 -13.00
N ALA A 186 22.36 3.88 -14.23
CA ALA A 186 21.28 4.12 -15.18
C ALA A 186 19.93 3.92 -14.51
N ARG A 187 19.03 4.90 -14.62
CA ARG A 187 17.64 4.77 -14.19
C ARG A 187 17.07 3.50 -14.85
N SER A 188 16.71 2.50 -14.06
CA SER A 188 15.99 1.35 -14.59
C SER A 188 14.76 1.87 -15.34
N ARG A 189 14.60 1.48 -16.59
CA ARG A 189 13.40 1.82 -17.34
C ARG A 189 12.20 1.18 -16.66
N PRO A 190 11.09 1.91 -16.52
CA PRO A 190 9.86 1.28 -16.07
C PRO A 190 9.48 0.13 -17.03
N PRO A 191 8.76 -0.88 -16.55
CA PRO A 191 8.17 -1.88 -17.44
C PRO A 191 7.40 -1.24 -18.58
N GLU A 192 7.37 -1.89 -19.75
CA GLU A 192 6.65 -1.40 -20.92
C GLU A 192 5.17 -1.19 -20.58
N GLY A 193 4.61 -0.06 -21.01
CA GLY A 193 3.22 0.30 -20.74
C GLY A 193 2.94 0.83 -19.33
N MET A 194 3.95 0.96 -18.45
CA MET A 194 3.78 1.48 -17.10
C MET A 194 4.25 2.93 -16.98
N SER A 195 3.36 3.82 -16.55
CA SER A 195 3.68 5.19 -16.17
C SER A 195 4.10 5.27 -14.70
N LEU A 196 5.01 6.19 -14.38
CA LEU A 196 5.46 6.43 -13.02
C LEU A 196 5.05 7.83 -12.56
N LEU A 197 4.34 7.90 -11.44
CA LEU A 197 4.09 9.14 -10.71
C LEU A 197 5.03 9.20 -9.52
N GLU A 198 6.08 10.01 -9.64
CA GLU A 198 7.10 10.15 -8.62
C GLU A 198 6.77 11.28 -7.65
N LEU A 199 6.60 10.94 -6.36
CA LEU A 199 6.28 11.88 -5.30
C LEU A 199 7.51 12.24 -4.47
N GLY A 200 7.71 13.51 -4.19
CA GLY A 200 8.71 13.99 -3.25
C GLY A 200 8.14 14.19 -1.85
N HIS A 201 6.88 14.55 -1.78
CA HIS A 201 6.17 14.87 -0.55
C HIS A 201 4.76 14.29 -0.58
N ILE A 202 4.21 13.94 0.59
CA ILE A 202 2.89 13.31 0.69
C ILE A 202 1.75 14.24 0.26
N SER A 203 1.93 15.55 0.33
CA SER A 203 0.96 16.53 -0.18
C SER A 203 0.74 16.41 -1.69
N ASP A 204 1.71 15.89 -2.43
CA ASP A 204 1.56 15.66 -3.87
C ASP A 204 0.47 14.60 -4.18
N LEU A 205 0.06 13.81 -3.16
CA LEU A 205 -1.00 12.81 -3.26
C LEU A 205 -2.39 13.44 -3.15
N VAL A 206 -2.48 14.55 -2.42
CA VAL A 206 -3.70 15.34 -2.23
C VAL A 206 -3.64 16.45 -3.27
N GLY A 207 -4.31 16.30 -4.41
CA GLY A 207 -4.30 17.33 -5.46
C GLY A 207 -4.66 18.73 -4.92
N PRO A 208 -4.44 19.80 -5.70
CA PRO A 208 -4.65 21.19 -5.25
C PRO A 208 -6.09 21.52 -4.88
N ASP A 209 -7.05 20.64 -5.12
CA ASP A 209 -8.49 20.90 -4.92
C ASP A 209 -9.05 20.40 -3.57
N VAL A 210 -8.20 19.90 -2.64
CA VAL A 210 -8.62 19.55 -1.28
C VAL A 210 -8.26 20.70 -0.32
N GLU A 211 -8.50 21.95 -0.73
CA GLU A 211 -8.56 23.07 0.22
C GLU A 211 -9.88 22.98 0.97
N ALA A 212 -9.73 22.94 2.29
CA ALA A 212 -10.75 22.79 3.30
C ALA A 212 -11.96 23.72 3.13
N GLU A 213 -13.15 23.16 2.93
CA GLU A 213 -14.38 23.78 3.41
C GLU A 213 -14.59 23.55 4.92
#